data_004747f170eecbd6e68e2bef5e35f616
#
_entry.id   004747f170eecbd6e68e2bef5e35f616
#
_cell.length_a   1.000
_cell.length_b   1.000
_cell.length_c   1.000
_cell.angle_alpha   90.00
_cell.angle_beta   90.00
_cell.angle_gamma   90.00
#
_symmetry.space_group_name_H-M   'P 1'
#
loop_
_entity.id
_entity.type
_entity.pdbx_description
1 polymer ?
#
loop_
_entity_poly.entity_id
_entity_poly.type
_entity_poly.pdbx_seq_one_letter_code
_entity_poly.pdbx_strand_id
1 'polypeptide(L)'
;MWRFFARRYSLPCPTWLGWLVELDNPFTTINRAATIVQHLELAQGMSVVDVGCGPGRVTIPVACAVGQTGEVVALDIQAGMLQQTHEKARAANLTNITFLESGIGEKKLRHNKFDRALLVTVLGEIPNQEAALKEIFDVLKPGGMLSVTEIIFDPHFQRRSTVRKLAGAVGFREKKTFGSCIAYTLNLEKPV
;
A
#
# COMPACT_ATOMS: atom_id res chain seq x y z
N MET A 1 24.23 0.52 9.28
CA MET A 1 24.19 1.97 9.54
C MET A 1 22.89 2.60 9.00
N TRP A 2 22.52 2.44 7.73
CA TRP A 2 21.28 2.96 7.13
C TRP A 2 19.99 2.59 7.90
N ARG A 3 19.77 1.31 8.25
CA ARG A 3 18.59 0.83 9.00
C ARG A 3 18.39 1.55 10.35
N PHE A 4 19.45 1.96 11.02
CA PHE A 4 19.38 2.67 12.29
C PHE A 4 18.95 4.13 12.08
N PHE A 5 19.49 4.81 11.07
CA PHE A 5 19.12 6.17 10.72
C PHE A 5 17.71 6.27 10.15
N ALA A 6 17.32 5.34 9.26
CA ALA A 6 15.99 5.27 8.69
C ALA A 6 14.90 5.18 9.78
N ARG A 7 15.09 4.30 10.78
CA ARG A 7 14.16 4.18 11.93
C ARG A 7 14.08 5.44 12.78
N ARG A 8 15.17 6.17 12.95
CA ARG A 8 15.21 7.34 13.83
C ARG A 8 14.56 8.57 13.20
N TYR A 9 14.59 8.68 11.88
CA TYR A 9 14.13 9.88 11.15
C TYR A 9 12.96 9.60 10.20
N SER A 10 12.37 8.42 10.23
CA SER A 10 11.27 8.01 9.32
C SER A 10 11.56 8.36 7.85
N LEU A 11 12.81 8.07 7.41
CA LEU A 11 13.25 8.42 6.07
C LEU A 11 12.70 7.40 5.06
N PRO A 12 11.99 7.85 4.02
CA PRO A 12 11.52 6.98 2.95
C PRO A 12 12.69 6.40 2.16
N CYS A 13 12.44 5.29 1.46
CA CYS A 13 13.42 4.68 0.58
C CYS A 13 13.86 5.69 -0.50
N PRO A 14 15.17 5.97 -0.68
CA PRO A 14 15.63 6.90 -1.71
C PRO A 14 15.23 6.43 -3.11
N THR A 15 14.83 7.35 -3.99
CA THR A 15 14.37 7.06 -5.36
C THR A 15 15.38 6.27 -6.20
N TRP A 16 16.68 6.49 -6.00
CA TRP A 16 17.75 5.77 -6.70
C TRP A 16 17.89 4.29 -6.27
N LEU A 17 17.29 3.91 -5.13
CA LEU A 17 17.17 2.51 -4.68
C LEU A 17 15.84 1.86 -5.11
N GLY A 18 15.00 2.55 -5.88
CA GLY A 18 13.71 2.04 -6.36
C GLY A 18 13.82 0.66 -7.01
N TRP A 19 14.89 0.41 -7.78
CA TRP A 19 15.15 -0.88 -8.40
C TRP A 19 15.26 -2.05 -7.39
N LEU A 20 15.73 -1.77 -6.16
CA LEU A 20 15.82 -2.80 -5.10
C LEU A 20 14.43 -3.13 -4.53
N VAL A 21 13.55 -2.13 -4.47
CA VAL A 21 12.14 -2.32 -4.03
C VAL A 21 11.34 -3.11 -5.06
N GLU A 22 11.76 -3.07 -6.34
CA GLU A 22 11.13 -3.81 -7.43
C GLU A 22 11.39 -5.32 -7.38
N LEU A 23 12.49 -5.72 -6.80
CA LEU A 23 12.84 -7.13 -6.72
C LEU A 23 11.90 -7.86 -5.76
N ASP A 24 11.20 -8.85 -6.28
CA ASP A 24 10.48 -9.79 -5.43
C ASP A 24 11.46 -10.49 -4.49
N ASN A 25 11.18 -10.42 -3.20
CA ASN A 25 12.06 -11.02 -2.19
C ASN A 25 12.14 -12.54 -2.41
N PRO A 26 13.34 -13.12 -2.64
CA PRO A 26 13.48 -14.55 -2.87
C PRO A 26 13.15 -15.41 -1.63
N PHE A 27 13.25 -14.82 -0.42
CA PHE A 27 13.07 -15.54 0.85
C PHE A 27 11.62 -15.57 1.35
N THR A 28 10.71 -14.80 0.73
CA THR A 28 9.29 -14.81 1.11
C THR A 28 8.39 -14.57 -0.10
N THR A 29 7.32 -15.36 -0.17
CA THR A 29 6.31 -15.22 -1.23
C THR A 29 5.27 -14.13 -0.89
N ILE A 30 5.11 -13.79 0.39
CA ILE A 30 4.09 -12.85 0.88
C ILE A 30 4.21 -11.46 0.24
N ASN A 31 5.45 -10.99 0.03
CA ASN A 31 5.71 -9.68 -0.55
C ASN A 31 5.83 -9.69 -2.08
N ARG A 32 5.57 -10.80 -2.76
CA ARG A 32 5.53 -10.84 -4.22
C ARG A 32 4.29 -10.11 -4.74
N ALA A 33 4.45 -9.32 -5.80
CA ALA A 33 3.36 -8.54 -6.36
C ALA A 33 2.13 -9.41 -6.69
N ALA A 34 2.33 -10.56 -7.32
CA ALA A 34 1.26 -11.50 -7.64
C ALA A 34 0.50 -12.01 -6.40
N THR A 35 1.21 -12.31 -5.30
CA THR A 35 0.61 -12.76 -4.04
C THR A 35 -0.19 -11.63 -3.38
N ILE A 36 0.32 -10.40 -3.40
CA ILE A 36 -0.39 -9.23 -2.85
C ILE A 36 -1.69 -9.00 -3.63
N VAL A 37 -1.62 -9.02 -4.96
CA VAL A 37 -2.81 -8.89 -5.84
C VAL A 37 -3.85 -9.98 -5.54
N GLN A 38 -3.42 -11.23 -5.35
CA GLN A 38 -4.32 -12.32 -4.98
C GLN A 38 -4.98 -12.06 -3.61
N HIS A 39 -4.25 -11.55 -2.63
CA HIS A 39 -4.79 -11.27 -1.29
C HIS A 39 -5.75 -10.07 -1.27
N LEU A 40 -5.70 -9.18 -2.27
CA LEU A 40 -6.60 -8.03 -2.39
C LEU A 40 -8.03 -8.40 -2.81
N GLU A 41 -8.25 -9.63 -3.29
CA GLU A 41 -9.59 -10.08 -3.75
C GLU A 41 -10.19 -9.07 -4.74
N LEU A 42 -9.44 -8.71 -5.78
CA LEU A 42 -9.83 -7.70 -6.76
C LEU A 42 -10.87 -8.24 -7.73
N ALA A 43 -11.75 -7.34 -8.16
CA ALA A 43 -12.69 -7.56 -9.27
C ALA A 43 -12.58 -6.43 -10.30
N GLN A 44 -13.00 -6.70 -11.52
CA GLN A 44 -13.11 -5.71 -12.59
C GLN A 44 -13.99 -4.53 -12.14
N GLY A 45 -13.57 -3.30 -12.46
CA GLY A 45 -14.30 -2.09 -12.12
C GLY A 45 -14.07 -1.55 -10.70
N MET A 46 -13.28 -2.23 -9.86
CA MET A 46 -12.96 -1.74 -8.51
C MET A 46 -12.11 -0.47 -8.55
N SER A 47 -12.34 0.41 -7.57
CA SER A 47 -11.48 1.58 -7.27
C SER A 47 -10.50 1.22 -6.15
N VAL A 48 -9.21 1.41 -6.40
CA VAL A 48 -8.13 1.02 -5.48
C VAL A 48 -7.22 2.22 -5.20
N VAL A 49 -6.75 2.37 -3.95
CA VAL A 49 -5.67 3.30 -3.62
C VAL A 49 -4.44 2.52 -3.16
N ASP A 50 -3.31 2.76 -3.82
CA ASP A 50 -1.99 2.24 -3.48
C ASP A 50 -1.20 3.34 -2.76
N VAL A 51 -1.08 3.21 -1.44
CA VAL A 51 -0.48 4.22 -0.56
C VAL A 51 1.01 3.91 -0.37
N GLY A 52 1.87 4.84 -0.79
CA GLY A 52 3.30 4.64 -0.89
C GLY A 52 3.62 3.66 -2.03
N CYS A 53 3.12 3.98 -3.22
CA CYS A 53 3.18 3.08 -4.38
C CYS A 53 4.62 2.79 -4.85
N GLY A 54 5.59 3.60 -4.40
CA GLY A 54 6.98 3.50 -4.82
C GLY A 54 7.12 3.51 -6.34
N PRO A 55 8.00 2.67 -6.92
CA PRO A 55 8.20 2.58 -8.37
C PRO A 55 7.11 1.76 -9.10
N GLY A 56 5.96 1.49 -8.48
CA GLY A 56 4.80 0.88 -9.11
C GLY A 56 4.80 -0.65 -9.19
N ARG A 57 5.62 -1.34 -8.40
CA ARG A 57 5.73 -2.80 -8.40
C ARG A 57 4.38 -3.50 -8.21
N VAL A 58 3.52 -2.98 -7.34
CA VAL A 58 2.19 -3.52 -7.06
C VAL A 58 1.11 -2.75 -7.82
N THR A 59 1.26 -1.45 -8.01
CA THR A 59 0.33 -0.58 -8.74
C THR A 59 -0.01 -1.11 -10.13
N ILE A 60 1.02 -1.49 -10.91
CA ILE A 60 0.83 -1.96 -12.29
C ILE A 60 -0.02 -3.24 -12.36
N PRO A 61 0.30 -4.34 -11.65
CA PRO A 61 -0.54 -5.53 -11.66
C PRO A 61 -1.93 -5.30 -11.03
N VAL A 62 -2.09 -4.40 -10.06
CA VAL A 62 -3.41 -4.01 -9.54
C VAL A 62 -4.24 -3.33 -10.63
N ALA A 63 -3.65 -2.37 -11.37
CA ALA A 63 -4.35 -1.68 -12.46
C ALA A 63 -4.77 -2.64 -13.59
N CYS A 64 -3.93 -3.63 -13.92
CA CYS A 64 -4.31 -4.70 -14.84
C CYS A 64 -5.49 -5.53 -14.30
N ALA A 65 -5.48 -5.86 -13.02
CA ALA A 65 -6.49 -6.73 -12.40
C ALA A 65 -7.87 -6.06 -12.32
N VAL A 66 -7.94 -4.75 -12.01
CA VAL A 66 -9.21 -4.03 -11.98
C VAL A 66 -9.73 -3.65 -13.38
N GLY A 67 -8.88 -3.76 -14.39
CA GLY A 67 -9.24 -3.49 -15.79
C GLY A 67 -9.57 -2.03 -16.10
N GLN A 68 -9.91 -1.75 -17.36
CA GLN A 68 -10.13 -0.38 -17.83
C GLN A 68 -11.34 0.31 -17.21
N THR A 69 -12.31 -0.43 -16.68
CA THR A 69 -13.49 0.11 -15.98
C THR A 69 -13.21 0.40 -14.51
N GLY A 70 -12.10 -0.10 -13.97
CA GLY A 70 -11.61 0.20 -12.63
C GLY A 70 -10.68 1.41 -12.62
N GLU A 71 -10.31 1.84 -11.43
CA GLU A 71 -9.40 2.97 -11.21
C GLU A 71 -8.38 2.62 -10.13
N VAL A 72 -7.13 3.03 -10.33
CA VAL A 72 -6.09 2.98 -9.29
C VAL A 72 -5.57 4.38 -9.03
N VAL A 73 -5.54 4.78 -7.76
CA VAL A 73 -4.82 5.98 -7.33
C VAL A 73 -3.49 5.55 -6.76
N ALA A 74 -2.40 5.90 -7.45
CA ALA A 74 -1.02 5.70 -7.01
C ALA A 74 -0.59 6.93 -6.21
N LEU A 75 -0.45 6.79 -4.89
CA LEU A 75 -0.09 7.88 -3.98
C LEU A 75 1.32 7.65 -3.44
N ASP A 76 2.18 8.66 -3.58
CA ASP A 76 3.52 8.67 -2.99
C ASP A 76 3.94 10.11 -2.68
N ILE A 77 4.81 10.28 -1.66
CA ILE A 77 5.39 11.59 -1.31
C ILE A 77 6.55 11.98 -2.21
N GLN A 78 7.09 11.04 -2.99
CA GLN A 78 8.25 11.23 -3.84
C GLN A 78 7.85 11.30 -5.31
N ALA A 79 7.92 12.49 -5.92
CA ALA A 79 7.66 12.69 -7.35
C ALA A 79 8.44 11.73 -8.26
N GLY A 80 9.70 11.41 -7.88
CA GLY A 80 10.54 10.49 -8.66
C GLY A 80 10.04 9.04 -8.65
N MET A 81 9.37 8.59 -7.58
CA MET A 81 8.71 7.28 -7.53
C MET A 81 7.48 7.26 -8.44
N LEU A 82 6.66 8.30 -8.36
CA LEU A 82 5.48 8.45 -9.23
C LEU A 82 5.86 8.51 -10.70
N GLN A 83 6.98 9.18 -11.05
CA GLN A 83 7.47 9.21 -12.42
C GLN A 83 7.84 7.80 -12.92
N GLN A 84 8.56 7.00 -12.14
CA GLN A 84 8.89 5.62 -12.49
C GLN A 84 7.62 4.77 -12.69
N THR A 85 6.63 4.94 -11.81
CA THR A 85 5.34 4.27 -11.93
C THR A 85 4.60 4.69 -13.19
N HIS A 86 4.61 5.98 -13.53
CA HIS A 86 3.99 6.51 -14.75
C HIS A 86 4.65 5.97 -16.02
N GLU A 87 5.99 5.88 -16.06
CA GLU A 87 6.72 5.30 -17.19
C GLU A 87 6.34 3.84 -17.42
N LYS A 88 6.21 3.05 -16.35
CA LYS A 88 5.74 1.66 -16.43
C LYS A 88 4.29 1.53 -16.88
N ALA A 89 3.42 2.41 -16.37
CA ALA A 89 2.03 2.46 -16.81
C ALA A 89 1.91 2.73 -18.30
N ARG A 90 2.70 3.69 -18.83
CA ARG A 90 2.79 3.96 -20.27
C ARG A 90 3.30 2.76 -21.05
N ALA A 91 4.37 2.11 -20.59
CA ALA A 91 4.92 0.93 -21.25
C ALA A 91 3.93 -0.25 -21.30
N ALA A 92 3.06 -0.34 -20.28
CA ALA A 92 2.00 -1.35 -20.21
C ALA A 92 0.66 -0.90 -20.86
N ASN A 93 0.60 0.29 -21.49
CA ASN A 93 -0.61 0.90 -22.08
C ASN A 93 -1.78 1.01 -21.08
N LEU A 94 -1.49 1.27 -19.79
CA LEU A 94 -2.49 1.47 -18.75
C LEU A 94 -2.90 2.95 -18.70
N THR A 95 -4.21 3.20 -18.75
CA THR A 95 -4.81 4.55 -18.70
C THR A 95 -5.69 4.76 -17.47
N ASN A 96 -5.82 3.74 -16.64
CA ASN A 96 -6.69 3.70 -15.46
C ASN A 96 -5.95 3.99 -14.14
N ILE A 97 -4.79 4.66 -14.20
CA ILE A 97 -4.01 5.06 -13.03
C ILE A 97 -3.97 6.58 -12.91
N THR A 98 -4.36 7.09 -11.75
CA THR A 98 -4.19 8.49 -11.36
C THR A 98 -3.01 8.60 -10.40
N PHE A 99 -2.09 9.54 -10.66
CA PHE A 99 -0.90 9.76 -9.83
C PHE A 99 -1.13 10.95 -8.89
N LEU A 100 -0.88 10.75 -7.59
CA LEU A 100 -1.09 11.78 -6.58
C LEU A 100 0.17 11.93 -5.71
N GLU A 101 0.87 13.06 -5.86
CA GLU A 101 1.98 13.43 -4.99
C GLU A 101 1.43 13.99 -3.67
N SER A 102 1.44 13.17 -2.63
CA SER A 102 0.91 13.53 -1.31
C SER A 102 1.33 12.51 -0.25
N GLY A 103 1.40 12.96 0.99
CA GLY A 103 1.37 12.08 2.16
C GLY A 103 -0.04 11.64 2.49
N ILE A 104 -0.20 10.38 2.90
CA ILE A 104 -1.46 9.93 3.50
C ILE A 104 -1.61 10.59 4.89
N GLY A 105 -2.80 11.03 5.23
CA GLY A 105 -3.08 11.87 6.41
C GLY A 105 -3.28 13.35 6.06
N GLU A 106 -3.03 13.75 4.80
CA GLU A 106 -3.22 15.12 4.30
C GLU A 106 -4.65 15.42 3.79
N LYS A 107 -5.53 14.42 3.82
CA LYS A 107 -6.96 14.52 3.43
C LYS A 107 -7.18 14.96 1.97
N LYS A 108 -6.31 14.53 1.06
CA LYS A 108 -6.43 14.82 -0.37
C LYS A 108 -7.28 13.80 -1.14
N LEU A 109 -7.61 12.68 -0.53
CA LEU A 109 -8.43 11.63 -1.13
C LEU A 109 -9.93 11.86 -0.86
N ARG A 110 -10.79 11.36 -1.78
CA ARG A 110 -12.25 11.47 -1.64
C ARG A 110 -12.79 10.40 -0.67
N HIS A 111 -13.69 10.80 0.22
CA HIS A 111 -14.40 9.91 1.14
C HIS A 111 -15.25 8.86 0.41
N ASN A 112 -15.32 7.65 1.00
CA ASN A 112 -16.15 6.52 0.54
C ASN A 112 -16.02 6.21 -0.96
N LYS A 113 -14.79 6.35 -1.51
CA LYS A 113 -14.53 6.15 -2.93
C LYS A 113 -13.98 4.75 -3.24
N PHE A 114 -13.10 4.22 -2.38
CA PHE A 114 -12.30 3.06 -2.72
C PHE A 114 -12.88 1.76 -2.19
N ASP A 115 -12.80 0.71 -3.01
CA ASP A 115 -13.14 -0.66 -2.63
C ASP A 115 -11.96 -1.31 -1.87
N ARG A 116 -10.74 -0.93 -2.25
CA ARG A 116 -9.50 -1.45 -1.66
C ARG A 116 -8.49 -0.33 -1.41
N ALA A 117 -7.75 -0.49 -0.33
CA ALA A 117 -6.54 0.28 -0.06
C ALA A 117 -5.40 -0.69 0.25
N LEU A 118 -4.16 -0.36 -0.12
CA LEU A 118 -3.01 -1.17 0.23
C LEU A 118 -1.87 -0.33 0.78
N LEU A 119 -1.15 -0.91 1.73
CA LEU A 119 0.10 -0.45 2.33
C LEU A 119 1.10 -1.62 2.25
N VAL A 120 2.15 -1.47 1.46
CA VAL A 120 3.14 -2.53 1.27
C VAL A 120 4.50 -2.05 1.77
N THR A 121 4.86 -2.42 3.01
CA THR A 121 6.09 -1.97 3.70
C THR A 121 6.20 -0.45 3.84
N VAL A 122 5.07 0.22 4.06
CA VAL A 122 4.97 1.69 4.11
C VAL A 122 4.53 2.20 5.47
N LEU A 123 3.68 1.44 6.19
CA LEU A 123 3.06 1.94 7.42
C LEU A 123 4.07 2.43 8.47
N GLY A 124 5.21 1.77 8.57
CA GLY A 124 6.28 2.14 9.51
C GLY A 124 7.05 3.41 9.14
N GLU A 125 6.97 3.87 7.89
CA GLU A 125 7.60 5.11 7.41
C GLU A 125 6.73 6.34 7.69
N ILE A 126 5.41 6.13 7.94
CA ILE A 126 4.46 7.22 8.14
C ILE A 126 4.60 7.78 9.56
N PRO A 127 4.90 9.09 9.71
CA PRO A 127 5.11 9.69 11.03
C PRO A 127 3.86 9.66 11.92
N ASN A 128 2.69 9.90 11.35
CA ASN A 128 1.41 9.83 12.06
C ASN A 128 0.55 8.69 11.49
N GLN A 129 0.83 7.47 11.98
CA GLN A 129 0.14 6.25 11.54
C GLN A 129 -1.36 6.27 11.85
N GLU A 130 -1.77 6.88 12.96
CA GLU A 130 -3.18 6.99 13.34
C GLU A 130 -3.97 7.87 12.36
N ALA A 131 -3.44 9.05 12.03
CA ALA A 131 -4.05 9.94 11.04
C ALA A 131 -4.11 9.29 9.66
N ALA A 132 -3.06 8.58 9.26
CA ALA A 132 -3.02 7.84 7.99
C ALA A 132 -4.09 6.75 7.93
N LEU A 133 -4.18 5.90 8.96
CA LEU A 133 -5.19 4.85 9.03
C LEU A 133 -6.61 5.43 9.10
N LYS A 134 -6.79 6.57 9.77
CA LYS A 134 -8.08 7.28 9.82
C LYS A 134 -8.47 7.78 8.43
N GLU A 135 -7.57 8.40 7.67
CA GLU A 135 -7.87 8.83 6.30
C GLU A 135 -8.18 7.62 5.41
N ILE A 136 -7.41 6.52 5.50
CA ILE A 136 -7.69 5.30 4.74
C ILE A 136 -9.07 4.75 5.10
N PHE A 137 -9.45 4.75 6.38
CA PHE A 137 -10.78 4.34 6.82
C PHE A 137 -11.87 5.21 6.19
N ASP A 138 -11.68 6.54 6.20
CA ASP A 138 -12.69 7.49 5.69
C ASP A 138 -12.87 7.39 4.17
N VAL A 139 -11.79 7.12 3.42
CA VAL A 139 -11.86 7.02 1.96
C VAL A 139 -12.33 5.66 1.44
N LEU A 140 -12.26 4.61 2.25
CA LEU A 140 -12.84 3.32 1.92
C LEU A 140 -14.36 3.36 1.98
N LYS A 141 -15.02 2.69 1.06
CA LYS A 141 -16.45 2.40 1.11
C LYS A 141 -16.79 1.55 2.33
N PRO A 142 -18.03 1.59 2.87
CA PRO A 142 -18.52 0.54 3.78
C PRO A 142 -18.32 -0.85 3.15
N GLY A 143 -17.78 -1.81 3.89
CA GLY A 143 -17.35 -3.12 3.36
C GLY A 143 -16.05 -3.10 2.56
N GLY A 144 -15.42 -1.93 2.38
CA GLY A 144 -14.11 -1.80 1.75
C GLY A 144 -12.98 -2.38 2.61
N MET A 145 -11.84 -2.72 1.99
CA MET A 145 -10.77 -3.45 2.65
C MET A 145 -9.43 -2.72 2.54
N LEU A 146 -8.74 -2.59 3.66
CA LEU A 146 -7.32 -2.23 3.75
C LEU A 146 -6.48 -3.50 3.83
N SER A 147 -5.48 -3.63 2.98
CA SER A 147 -4.47 -4.70 3.01
C SER A 147 -3.12 -4.12 3.43
N VAL A 148 -2.57 -4.61 4.53
CA VAL A 148 -1.25 -4.21 5.04
C VAL A 148 -0.29 -5.38 4.91
N THR A 149 0.77 -5.22 4.12
CA THR A 149 1.82 -6.23 3.94
C THR A 149 3.12 -5.73 4.56
N GLU A 150 3.72 -6.56 5.42
CA GLU A 150 4.95 -6.24 6.14
C GLU A 150 5.93 -7.41 6.10
N ILE A 151 7.23 -7.11 6.00
CA ILE A 151 8.31 -8.08 6.05
C ILE A 151 9.43 -7.61 7.00
N ILE A 152 10.01 -8.51 7.76
CA ILE A 152 11.03 -8.18 8.80
C ILE A 152 12.33 -7.61 8.21
N PHE A 153 12.57 -7.82 6.92
CA PHE A 153 13.72 -7.24 6.22
C PHE A 153 13.58 -5.73 6.00
N ASP A 154 12.34 -5.22 6.05
CA ASP A 154 12.09 -3.78 6.00
C ASP A 154 12.62 -3.10 7.27
N PRO A 155 13.35 -1.95 7.15
CA PRO A 155 13.84 -1.20 8.31
C PRO A 155 12.73 -0.73 9.24
N HIS A 156 11.55 -0.42 8.69
CA HIS A 156 10.40 0.14 9.40
C HIS A 156 9.32 -0.92 9.73
N PHE A 157 9.66 -2.20 9.62
CA PHE A 157 8.76 -3.32 9.89
C PHE A 157 7.86 -3.09 11.10
N GLN A 158 6.56 -3.21 10.89
CA GLN A 158 5.55 -3.14 11.94
C GLN A 158 5.12 -4.56 12.36
N ARG A 159 5.06 -4.81 13.67
CA ARG A 159 4.53 -6.07 14.17
C ARG A 159 3.03 -6.16 13.90
N ARG A 160 2.54 -7.33 13.51
CA ARG A 160 1.12 -7.57 13.24
C ARG A 160 0.20 -7.14 14.40
N SER A 161 0.61 -7.35 15.67
CA SER A 161 -0.12 -6.89 16.84
C SER A 161 -0.23 -5.37 16.93
N THR A 162 0.81 -4.65 16.53
CA THR A 162 0.82 -3.18 16.47
C THR A 162 -0.18 -2.69 15.42
N VAL A 163 -0.12 -3.26 14.21
CA VAL A 163 -1.03 -2.90 13.11
C VAL A 163 -2.49 -3.18 13.49
N ARG A 164 -2.78 -4.34 14.10
CA ARG A 164 -4.12 -4.68 14.62
C ARG A 164 -4.63 -3.64 15.61
N LYS A 165 -3.78 -3.27 16.59
CA LYS A 165 -4.14 -2.29 17.61
C LYS A 165 -4.47 -0.94 17.02
N LEU A 166 -3.60 -0.43 16.15
CA LEU A 166 -3.77 0.89 15.50
C LEU A 166 -5.01 0.90 14.60
N ALA A 167 -5.17 -0.10 13.75
CA ALA A 167 -6.31 -0.19 12.85
C ALA A 167 -7.63 -0.40 13.60
N GLY A 168 -7.62 -1.21 14.64
CA GLY A 168 -8.80 -1.42 15.50
C GLY A 168 -9.25 -0.16 16.24
N ALA A 169 -8.30 0.69 16.66
CA ALA A 169 -8.61 1.98 17.30
C ALA A 169 -9.34 2.95 16.32
N VAL A 170 -9.11 2.81 15.02
CA VAL A 170 -9.78 3.60 13.97
C VAL A 170 -11.14 3.03 13.57
N GLY A 171 -11.41 1.75 13.89
CA GLY A 171 -12.69 1.09 13.59
C GLY A 171 -12.60 -0.07 12.61
N PHE A 172 -11.43 -0.39 12.08
CA PHE A 172 -11.23 -1.57 11.25
C PHE A 172 -11.45 -2.88 12.01
N ARG A 173 -11.99 -3.88 11.32
CA ARG A 173 -12.06 -5.26 11.81
C ARG A 173 -11.14 -6.16 10.99
N GLU A 174 -10.46 -7.09 11.65
CA GLU A 174 -9.66 -8.07 10.95
C GLU A 174 -10.56 -9.00 10.15
N LYS A 175 -10.26 -9.13 8.83
CA LYS A 175 -10.94 -10.04 7.91
C LYS A 175 -10.14 -11.32 7.73
N LYS A 176 -8.85 -11.19 7.40
CA LYS A 176 -7.99 -12.34 7.10
C LYS A 176 -6.51 -12.00 7.31
N THR A 177 -5.74 -12.99 7.71
CA THR A 177 -4.29 -12.88 7.82
C THR A 177 -3.62 -13.98 7.02
N PHE A 178 -2.56 -13.63 6.30
CA PHE A 178 -1.72 -14.55 5.56
C PHE A 178 -0.27 -14.44 6.04
N GLY A 179 0.49 -15.52 5.91
CA GLY A 179 1.91 -15.55 6.25
C GLY A 179 2.22 -15.79 7.73
N SER A 180 3.36 -15.31 8.19
CA SER A 180 3.94 -15.58 9.51
C SER A 180 4.04 -14.30 10.37
N CYS A 181 4.69 -14.40 11.54
CA CYS A 181 4.93 -13.21 12.38
C CYS A 181 6.02 -12.27 11.85
N ILE A 182 6.84 -12.73 10.92
CA ILE A 182 7.98 -11.98 10.34
C ILE A 182 7.73 -11.53 8.89
N ALA A 183 6.71 -12.10 8.22
CA ALA A 183 6.31 -11.73 6.87
C ALA A 183 4.81 -12.04 6.72
N TYR A 184 3.97 -11.03 6.64
CA TYR A 184 2.53 -11.20 6.66
C TYR A 184 1.80 -10.19 5.77
N THR A 185 0.59 -10.57 5.34
CA THR A 185 -0.45 -9.65 4.85
C THR A 185 -1.64 -9.72 5.82
N LEU A 186 -2.08 -8.57 6.29
CA LEU A 186 -3.24 -8.41 7.17
C LEU A 186 -4.33 -7.64 6.42
N ASN A 187 -5.42 -8.31 6.11
CA ASN A 187 -6.61 -7.71 5.52
C ASN A 187 -7.58 -7.27 6.62
N LEU A 188 -7.94 -6.00 6.56
CA LEU A 188 -8.75 -5.27 7.53
C LEU A 188 -9.96 -4.69 6.81
N GLU A 189 -11.16 -4.92 7.31
CA GLU A 189 -12.40 -4.47 6.68
C GLU A 189 -12.97 -3.25 7.40
N LYS A 190 -13.44 -2.27 6.64
CA LYS A 190 -14.32 -1.22 7.15
C LYS A 190 -15.73 -1.80 7.30
N PRO A 191 -16.29 -1.87 8.52
CA PRO A 191 -17.66 -2.37 8.69
C PRO A 191 -18.68 -1.61 7.86
N VAL A 192 -19.79 -2.29 7.52
CA VAL A 192 -20.96 -1.69 6.84
C VAL A 192 -21.75 -0.82 7.81
#